data_3652c81aa87c0ff6d496cebf352f5433
#
_entry.id   3652c81aa87c0ff6d496cebf352f5433
#
_cell.length_a   1.000
_cell.length_b   1.000
_cell.length_c   1.000
_cell.angle_alpha   90.00
_cell.angle_beta   90.00
_cell.angle_gamma   90.00
#
_symmetry.space_group_name_H-M   'P 1'
#
loop_
_entity.id
_entity.type
_entity.pdbx_description
1 polymer ?
#
loop_
_entity_poly.entity_id
_entity_poly.type
_entity_poly.pdbx_seq_one_letter_code
_entity_poly.pdbx_strand_id
1 'polypeptide(L)'
;LPKALALINHVIENAKVDKEAYAAAVDLLIKSQKDNKADQKANFNALYDYGKYGSYNSTRNILSEQQLKSMDPQKLLNVLKNLKNYMQTVLYYGPSSMSEIDKLLSKTFKTNKKFTPLPKEKRYTLQTTPKNEVIIAPYDAKNIYMVQFHNENKEWNPNDAAKISLFNEYFGGGMNAIVFQEMREARALAYSANASYHMPARLGDKEYFNTYIITQNDKMMD
;
A
#
# COMPACT_ATOMS: atom_id res chain seq x y z
N LEU A 1 29.31 -1.19 3.62
CA LEU A 1 28.30 -0.43 4.36
C LEU A 1 28.75 1.01 4.69
N PRO A 2 29.97 1.30 5.26
CA PRO A 2 30.36 2.68 5.63
C PRO A 2 30.35 3.66 4.46
N LYS A 3 30.90 3.29 3.31
CA LYS A 3 30.91 4.13 2.10
C LYS A 3 29.49 4.44 1.58
N ALA A 4 28.58 3.46 1.64
CA ALA A 4 27.18 3.65 1.22
C ALA A 4 26.46 4.63 2.15
N LEU A 5 26.60 4.50 3.47
CA LEU A 5 26.03 5.45 4.45
C LEU A 5 26.60 6.87 4.27
N ALA A 6 27.91 7.00 4.06
CA ALA A 6 28.53 8.28 3.80
C ALA A 6 27.99 8.93 2.52
N LEU A 7 27.79 8.14 1.44
CA LEU A 7 27.22 8.62 0.18
C LEU A 7 25.76 9.07 0.36
N ILE A 8 24.93 8.30 1.06
CA ILE A 8 23.52 8.66 1.32
C ILE A 8 23.46 9.99 2.09
N ASN A 9 24.24 10.13 3.16
CA ASN A 9 24.29 11.37 3.93
C ASN A 9 24.77 12.55 3.07
N HIS A 10 25.80 12.34 2.27
CA HIS A 10 26.31 13.37 1.36
C HIS A 10 25.24 13.82 0.37
N VAL A 11 24.49 12.89 -0.24
CA VAL A 11 23.42 13.21 -1.17
C VAL A 11 22.31 14.01 -0.48
N ILE A 12 21.87 13.59 0.70
CA ILE A 12 20.80 14.29 1.45
C ILE A 12 21.24 15.70 1.85
N GLU A 13 22.45 15.84 2.38
CA GLU A 13 22.95 17.13 2.86
C GLU A 13 23.22 18.13 1.71
N ASN A 14 23.71 17.64 0.56
CA ASN A 14 24.13 18.48 -0.56
C ASN A 14 23.08 18.55 -1.69
N ALA A 15 21.96 17.85 -1.57
CA ALA A 15 20.87 17.94 -2.55
C ALA A 15 20.41 19.39 -2.73
N LYS A 16 20.25 19.78 -3.97
CA LYS A 16 19.75 21.09 -4.39
C LYS A 16 18.49 20.89 -5.23
N VAL A 17 17.64 21.91 -5.25
CA VAL A 17 16.48 21.92 -6.13
C VAL A 17 16.94 22.07 -7.58
N ASP A 18 16.46 21.16 -8.40
CA ASP A 18 16.50 21.26 -9.86
C ASP A 18 15.06 21.49 -10.35
N LYS A 19 14.78 22.68 -10.86
CA LYS A 19 13.42 23.07 -11.28
C LYS A 19 12.99 22.33 -12.54
N GLU A 20 13.91 22.02 -13.47
CA GLU A 20 13.59 21.29 -14.69
C GLU A 20 13.28 19.84 -14.39
N ALA A 21 14.10 19.18 -13.57
CA ALA A 21 13.83 17.83 -13.11
C ALA A 21 12.51 17.75 -12.31
N TYR A 22 12.19 18.76 -11.49
CA TYR A 22 10.90 18.83 -10.79
C TYR A 22 9.73 18.95 -11.77
N ALA A 23 9.82 19.86 -12.75
CA ALA A 23 8.76 20.03 -13.75
C ALA A 23 8.53 18.72 -14.54
N ALA A 24 9.61 18.06 -14.99
CA ALA A 24 9.50 16.78 -15.68
C ALA A 24 8.87 15.68 -14.80
N ALA A 25 9.21 15.61 -13.51
CA ALA A 25 8.59 14.68 -12.58
C ALA A 25 7.10 14.97 -12.38
N VAL A 26 6.70 16.24 -12.28
CA VAL A 26 5.29 16.66 -12.18
C VAL A 26 4.51 16.25 -13.43
N ASP A 27 5.06 16.47 -14.63
CA ASP A 27 4.41 16.10 -15.89
C ASP A 27 4.21 14.58 -15.99
N LEU A 28 5.20 13.79 -15.55
CA LEU A 28 5.08 12.32 -15.48
C LEU A 28 3.99 11.89 -14.49
N LEU A 29 3.89 12.53 -13.33
CA LEU A 29 2.84 12.23 -12.34
C LEU A 29 1.45 12.57 -12.89
N ILE A 30 1.29 13.72 -13.53
CA ILE A 30 0.02 14.15 -14.14
C ILE A 30 -0.37 13.19 -15.27
N LYS A 31 0.58 12.79 -16.11
CA LYS A 31 0.36 11.78 -17.15
C LYS A 31 -0.11 10.47 -16.52
N SER A 32 0.61 9.96 -15.52
CA SER A 32 0.25 8.73 -14.82
C SER A 32 -1.15 8.80 -14.20
N GLN A 33 -1.54 9.94 -13.60
CA GLN A 33 -2.90 10.13 -13.08
C GLN A 33 -3.97 10.08 -14.18
N LYS A 34 -3.67 10.60 -15.38
CA LYS A 34 -4.57 10.54 -16.55
C LYS A 34 -4.67 9.11 -17.10
N ASP A 35 -3.52 8.45 -17.25
CA ASP A 35 -3.46 7.07 -17.76
C ASP A 35 -4.20 6.11 -16.83
N ASN A 36 -4.06 6.26 -15.51
CA ASN A 36 -4.77 5.45 -14.51
C ASN A 36 -6.30 5.59 -14.62
N LYS A 37 -6.82 6.74 -15.03
CA LYS A 37 -8.28 6.92 -15.25
C LYS A 37 -8.79 6.12 -16.44
N ALA A 38 -7.93 5.79 -17.40
CA ALA A 38 -8.25 4.98 -18.56
C ALA A 38 -7.92 3.48 -18.37
N ASP A 39 -7.27 3.12 -17.27
CA ASP A 39 -6.89 1.73 -16.98
C ASP A 39 -7.95 1.02 -16.14
N GLN A 40 -8.42 -0.14 -16.61
CA GLN A 40 -9.46 -0.93 -15.93
C GLN A 40 -9.06 -1.34 -14.53
N LYS A 41 -7.83 -1.84 -14.36
CA LYS A 41 -7.34 -2.33 -13.07
C LYS A 41 -7.15 -1.20 -12.06
N ALA A 42 -6.65 -0.04 -12.51
CA ALA A 42 -6.52 1.15 -11.66
C ALA A 42 -7.89 1.65 -11.19
N ASN A 43 -8.89 1.71 -12.08
CA ASN A 43 -10.26 2.08 -11.73
C ASN A 43 -10.89 1.07 -10.76
N PHE A 44 -10.69 -0.22 -10.99
CA PHE A 44 -11.17 -1.25 -10.08
C PHE A 44 -10.52 -1.15 -8.69
N ASN A 45 -9.21 -0.93 -8.62
CA ASN A 45 -8.52 -0.73 -7.35
C ASN A 45 -9.04 0.52 -6.60
N ALA A 46 -9.34 1.59 -7.34
CA ALA A 46 -9.94 2.80 -6.76
C ALA A 46 -11.35 2.55 -6.21
N LEU A 47 -12.16 1.75 -6.90
CA LEU A 47 -13.48 1.31 -6.43
C LEU A 47 -13.36 0.45 -5.17
N TYR A 48 -12.43 -0.50 -5.17
CA TYR A 48 -12.15 -1.36 -4.03
C TYR A 48 -11.66 -0.55 -2.81
N ASP A 49 -10.72 0.39 -3.02
CA ASP A 49 -10.27 1.28 -1.96
C ASP A 49 -11.42 2.14 -1.40
N TYR A 50 -12.35 2.57 -2.26
CA TYR A 50 -13.53 3.30 -1.82
C TYR A 50 -14.46 2.42 -0.98
N GLY A 51 -14.76 1.20 -1.42
CA GLY A 51 -15.56 0.24 -0.65
C GLY A 51 -14.93 -0.12 0.69
N LYS A 52 -13.60 -0.21 0.72
CA LYS A 52 -12.83 -0.62 1.89
C LYS A 52 -12.61 0.50 2.92
N TYR A 53 -12.36 1.74 2.48
CA TYR A 53 -11.97 2.86 3.34
C TYR A 53 -12.91 4.08 3.25
N GLY A 54 -13.90 4.06 2.36
CA GLY A 54 -14.77 5.21 2.11
C GLY A 54 -14.08 6.31 1.30
N SER A 55 -14.56 7.55 1.48
CA SER A 55 -14.11 8.71 0.69
C SER A 55 -12.66 9.14 0.98
N TYR A 56 -12.13 8.83 2.16
CA TYR A 56 -10.74 9.11 2.51
C TYR A 56 -9.90 7.82 2.39
N ASN A 57 -9.23 7.66 1.28
CA ASN A 57 -8.40 6.50 0.95
C ASN A 57 -7.17 6.90 0.12
N SER A 58 -6.27 5.95 -0.13
CA SER A 58 -5.00 6.20 -0.80
C SER A 58 -5.13 6.68 -2.24
N THR A 59 -6.10 6.16 -2.98
CA THR A 59 -6.34 6.51 -4.40
C THR A 59 -6.93 7.91 -4.57
N ARG A 60 -7.64 8.42 -3.57
CA ARG A 60 -8.26 9.76 -3.59
C ARG A 60 -7.44 10.82 -2.85
N ASN A 61 -6.58 10.41 -1.92
CA ASN A 61 -5.70 11.31 -1.17
C ASN A 61 -4.42 11.61 -1.96
N ILE A 62 -4.59 12.13 -3.18
CA ILE A 62 -3.51 12.51 -4.08
C ILE A 62 -3.57 14.02 -4.37
N LEU A 63 -2.44 14.61 -4.72
CA LEU A 63 -2.36 16.01 -5.10
C LEU A 63 -3.00 16.22 -6.47
N SER A 64 -3.77 17.30 -6.62
CA SER A 64 -4.31 17.72 -7.90
C SER A 64 -3.21 18.26 -8.82
N GLU A 65 -3.47 18.31 -10.13
CA GLU A 65 -2.57 18.92 -11.11
C GLU A 65 -2.17 20.35 -10.73
N GLN A 66 -3.13 21.16 -10.27
CA GLN A 66 -2.88 22.53 -9.83
C GLN A 66 -1.94 22.56 -8.60
N GLN A 67 -2.17 21.70 -7.63
CA GLN A 67 -1.31 21.59 -6.44
C GLN A 67 0.10 21.15 -6.80
N LEU A 68 0.25 20.15 -7.68
CA LEU A 68 1.55 19.68 -8.13
C LEU A 68 2.33 20.79 -8.86
N LYS A 69 1.68 21.52 -9.77
CA LYS A 69 2.32 22.62 -10.53
C LYS A 69 2.65 23.84 -9.66
N SER A 70 1.85 24.11 -8.62
CA SER A 70 2.07 25.27 -7.74
C SER A 70 2.98 25.01 -6.55
N MET A 71 3.36 23.76 -6.30
CA MET A 71 4.18 23.38 -5.15
C MET A 71 5.63 23.87 -5.34
N ASP A 72 6.16 24.50 -4.30
CA ASP A 72 7.58 24.86 -4.26
C ASP A 72 8.44 23.60 -3.98
N PRO A 73 9.31 23.18 -4.91
CA PRO A 73 10.16 22.01 -4.72
C PRO A 73 11.15 22.16 -3.57
N GLN A 74 11.47 23.39 -3.14
CA GLN A 74 12.29 23.63 -1.95
C GLN A 74 11.62 23.11 -0.68
N LYS A 75 10.29 23.16 -0.59
CA LYS A 75 9.55 22.58 0.55
C LYS A 75 9.74 21.07 0.64
N LEU A 76 9.74 20.36 -0.50
CA LEU A 76 9.99 18.91 -0.53
C LEU A 76 11.42 18.58 -0.08
N LEU A 77 12.39 19.33 -0.58
CA LEU A 77 13.79 19.18 -0.18
C LEU A 77 13.99 19.46 1.31
N ASN A 78 13.29 20.45 1.86
CA ASN A 78 13.34 20.77 3.29
C ASN A 78 12.73 19.61 4.13
N VAL A 79 11.64 18.96 3.67
CA VAL A 79 11.10 17.76 4.35
C VAL A 79 12.16 16.67 4.40
N LEU A 80 12.82 16.36 3.28
CA LEU A 80 13.87 15.35 3.22
C LEU A 80 15.03 15.67 4.20
N LYS A 81 15.53 16.91 4.17
CA LYS A 81 16.64 17.34 5.05
C LYS A 81 16.26 17.35 6.53
N ASN A 82 14.98 17.53 6.84
CA ASN A 82 14.46 17.55 8.21
C ASN A 82 14.19 16.17 8.81
N LEU A 83 14.24 15.09 8.01
CA LEU A 83 14.02 13.73 8.52
C LEU A 83 14.99 13.36 9.67
N LYS A 84 16.21 13.88 9.65
CA LYS A 84 17.20 13.71 10.72
C LYS A 84 16.81 14.30 12.09
N ASN A 85 15.80 15.18 12.10
CA ASN A 85 15.29 15.81 13.32
C ASN A 85 14.31 14.91 14.08
N TYR A 86 13.84 13.82 13.48
CA TYR A 86 12.94 12.86 14.09
C TYR A 86 13.71 11.64 14.62
N MET A 87 13.11 10.97 15.60
CA MET A 87 13.62 9.68 16.05
C MET A 87 13.56 8.66 14.91
N GLN A 88 14.65 7.92 14.72
CA GLN A 88 14.80 6.95 13.63
C GLN A 88 15.06 5.57 14.21
N THR A 89 14.56 4.54 13.56
CA THR A 89 14.87 3.15 13.84
C THR A 89 15.71 2.60 12.70
N VAL A 90 16.89 2.09 13.01
CA VAL A 90 17.76 1.42 12.04
C VAL A 90 17.63 -0.08 12.21
N LEU A 91 17.26 -0.77 11.15
CA LEU A 91 17.23 -2.22 11.09
C LEU A 91 18.44 -2.69 10.29
N TYR A 92 19.25 -3.58 10.90
CA TYR A 92 20.41 -4.16 10.25
C TYR A 92 20.33 -5.68 10.26
N TYR A 93 20.58 -6.28 9.11
CA TYR A 93 20.79 -7.71 8.93
C TYR A 93 22.09 -7.92 8.17
N GLY A 94 23.05 -8.62 8.75
CA GLY A 94 24.36 -8.86 8.14
C GLY A 94 25.39 -9.41 9.14
N PRO A 95 26.65 -9.58 8.71
CA PRO A 95 27.69 -10.25 9.50
C PRO A 95 28.30 -9.39 10.61
N SER A 96 28.09 -8.05 10.62
CA SER A 96 28.68 -7.17 11.63
C SER A 96 27.96 -7.28 12.96
N SER A 97 28.70 -7.19 14.04
CA SER A 97 28.13 -7.16 15.38
C SER A 97 27.36 -5.84 15.67
N MET A 98 26.44 -5.88 16.64
CA MET A 98 25.71 -4.71 17.09
C MET A 98 26.66 -3.55 17.48
N SER A 99 27.76 -3.86 18.19
CA SER A 99 28.74 -2.85 18.61
C SER A 99 29.45 -2.17 17.44
N GLU A 100 29.75 -2.92 16.37
CA GLU A 100 30.35 -2.34 15.16
C GLU A 100 29.37 -1.44 14.43
N ILE A 101 28.10 -1.86 14.33
CA ILE A 101 27.04 -1.06 13.70
C ILE A 101 26.76 0.21 14.51
N ASP A 102 26.68 0.11 15.84
CA ASP A 102 26.48 1.28 16.71
C ASP A 102 27.62 2.31 16.57
N LYS A 103 28.87 1.87 16.59
CA LYS A 103 30.04 2.74 16.36
C LYS A 103 30.01 3.38 14.97
N LEU A 104 29.59 2.62 13.94
CA LEU A 104 29.46 3.15 12.58
C LEU A 104 28.36 4.19 12.49
N LEU A 105 27.17 3.91 13.04
CA LEU A 105 26.04 4.84 13.02
C LEU A 105 26.33 6.11 13.81
N SER A 106 26.91 6.00 15.01
CA SER A 106 27.29 7.14 15.83
C SER A 106 28.30 8.05 15.12
N LYS A 107 29.14 7.49 14.25
CA LYS A 107 30.14 8.23 13.48
C LYS A 107 29.59 8.86 12.20
N THR A 108 28.60 8.21 11.56
CA THR A 108 28.07 8.59 10.24
C THR A 108 26.72 9.28 10.30
N PHE A 109 25.87 8.93 11.26
CA PHE A 109 24.53 9.49 11.44
C PHE A 109 24.56 10.60 12.50
N LYS A 110 24.65 11.84 12.05
CA LYS A 110 24.54 13.00 12.96
C LYS A 110 23.06 13.30 13.21
N THR A 111 22.55 12.83 14.32
CA THR A 111 21.19 13.18 14.78
C THR A 111 21.23 14.39 15.72
N ASN A 112 20.13 15.10 15.84
CA ASN A 112 20.00 16.17 16.81
C ASN A 112 19.94 15.60 18.24
N LYS A 113 20.45 16.35 19.20
CA LYS A 113 20.38 15.98 20.63
C LYS A 113 18.96 15.92 21.18
N LYS A 114 18.02 16.67 20.56
CA LYS A 114 16.61 16.69 20.90
C LYS A 114 15.81 16.46 19.62
N PHE A 115 15.00 15.40 19.62
CA PHE A 115 14.15 15.08 18.48
C PHE A 115 12.87 15.92 18.48
N THR A 116 12.41 16.24 17.27
CA THR A 116 11.09 16.80 17.03
C THR A 116 10.03 15.73 17.26
N PRO A 117 8.93 16.02 17.96
CA PRO A 117 7.81 15.07 18.06
C PRO A 117 7.28 14.68 16.69
N LEU A 118 6.96 13.41 16.54
CA LEU A 118 6.32 12.93 15.30
C LEU A 118 4.94 13.59 15.16
N PRO A 119 4.57 14.00 13.94
CA PRO A 119 3.22 14.50 13.69
C PRO A 119 2.20 13.38 13.96
N LYS A 120 0.99 13.79 14.36
CA LYS A 120 -0.11 12.84 14.60
C LYS A 120 -0.40 12.05 13.32
N GLU A 121 -0.38 10.74 13.44
CA GLU A 121 -0.71 9.85 12.34
C GLU A 121 -2.16 10.05 11.89
N LYS A 122 -2.37 10.08 10.57
CA LYS A 122 -3.70 10.07 9.96
C LYS A 122 -3.84 8.79 9.15
N ARG A 123 -4.64 7.85 9.64
CA ARG A 123 -4.84 6.55 9.02
C ARG A 123 -6.08 6.48 8.16
N TYR A 124 -6.05 5.62 7.15
CA TYR A 124 -7.25 5.16 6.46
C TYR A 124 -7.94 4.13 7.34
N THR A 125 -9.22 4.36 7.64
CA THR A 125 -10.00 3.48 8.52
C THR A 125 -10.84 2.53 7.69
N LEU A 126 -10.73 1.23 7.97
CA LEU A 126 -11.57 0.22 7.34
C LEU A 126 -13.05 0.48 7.65
N GLN A 127 -13.89 0.43 6.61
CA GLN A 127 -15.34 0.43 6.76
C GLN A 127 -15.80 -0.91 7.31
N THR A 128 -16.80 -0.88 8.20
CA THR A 128 -17.51 -2.09 8.62
C THR A 128 -18.55 -2.48 7.56
N THR A 129 -18.93 -3.74 7.52
CA THR A 129 -19.93 -4.27 6.56
C THR A 129 -21.19 -4.73 7.27
N PRO A 130 -21.98 -3.81 7.89
CA PRO A 130 -23.16 -4.18 8.68
C PRO A 130 -24.36 -4.64 7.82
N LYS A 131 -24.29 -4.38 6.50
CA LYS A 131 -25.33 -4.77 5.53
C LYS A 131 -24.68 -5.14 4.21
N ASN A 132 -25.40 -5.88 3.38
CA ASN A 132 -24.99 -6.13 2.01
C ASN A 132 -25.13 -4.85 1.18
N GLU A 133 -24.07 -4.49 0.47
CA GLU A 133 -24.00 -3.34 -0.43
C GLU A 133 -23.23 -3.72 -1.69
N VAL A 134 -23.75 -3.36 -2.85
CA VAL A 134 -23.08 -3.58 -4.14
C VAL A 134 -22.69 -2.23 -4.72
N ILE A 135 -21.39 -2.05 -4.97
CA ILE A 135 -20.83 -0.84 -5.55
C ILE A 135 -20.34 -1.18 -6.95
N ILE A 136 -20.89 -0.53 -7.97
CA ILE A 136 -20.60 -0.81 -9.38
C ILE A 136 -20.00 0.43 -10.05
N ALA A 137 -18.90 0.25 -10.75
CA ALA A 137 -18.36 1.22 -11.70
C ALA A 137 -18.44 0.61 -13.11
N PRO A 138 -19.23 1.20 -14.02
CA PRO A 138 -19.29 0.71 -15.39
C PRO A 138 -17.97 0.95 -16.11
N TYR A 139 -17.52 -0.05 -16.86
CA TYR A 139 -16.32 0.01 -17.68
C TYR A 139 -16.51 -0.84 -18.93
N ASP A 140 -16.14 -0.32 -20.10
CA ASP A 140 -16.22 -1.06 -21.35
C ASP A 140 -15.06 -2.06 -21.47
N ALA A 141 -15.26 -3.26 -20.95
CA ALA A 141 -14.29 -4.34 -20.99
C ALA A 141 -14.94 -5.72 -21.10
N LYS A 142 -14.18 -6.68 -21.61
CA LYS A 142 -14.63 -8.09 -21.74
C LYS A 142 -14.66 -8.82 -20.41
N ASN A 143 -13.82 -8.41 -19.46
CA ASN A 143 -13.70 -9.05 -18.16
C ASN A 143 -14.29 -8.17 -17.07
N ILE A 144 -14.96 -8.81 -16.13
CA ILE A 144 -15.46 -8.21 -14.90
C ILE A 144 -14.46 -8.50 -13.79
N TYR A 145 -14.07 -7.46 -13.07
CA TYR A 145 -13.36 -7.58 -11.79
C TYR A 145 -14.35 -7.47 -10.66
N MET A 146 -14.35 -8.43 -9.75
CA MET A 146 -15.20 -8.45 -8.58
C MET A 146 -14.39 -8.72 -7.32
N VAL A 147 -14.68 -7.97 -6.27
CA VAL A 147 -14.22 -8.23 -4.90
C VAL A 147 -15.42 -8.25 -3.98
N GLN A 148 -15.51 -9.29 -3.17
CA GLN A 148 -16.34 -9.27 -1.99
C GLN A 148 -15.45 -8.92 -0.80
N PHE A 149 -15.85 -7.92 -0.03
CA PHE A 149 -15.15 -7.46 1.17
C PHE A 149 -16.06 -7.60 2.38
N HIS A 150 -15.53 -8.22 3.42
CA HIS A 150 -16.27 -8.46 4.66
C HIS A 150 -15.40 -8.08 5.86
N ASN A 151 -15.89 -7.14 6.68
CA ASN A 151 -15.21 -6.65 7.88
C ASN A 151 -16.17 -6.68 9.07
N GLU A 152 -15.95 -7.62 9.98
CA GLU A 152 -16.71 -7.78 11.23
C GLU A 152 -16.25 -6.82 12.34
N ASN A 153 -15.32 -5.93 12.05
CA ASN A 153 -14.70 -5.05 13.05
C ASN A 153 -13.91 -5.79 14.15
N LYS A 154 -13.48 -7.01 13.86
CA LYS A 154 -12.68 -7.82 14.79
C LYS A 154 -11.24 -7.31 14.81
N GLU A 155 -10.68 -7.11 16.00
CA GLU A 155 -9.27 -6.74 16.15
C GLU A 155 -8.36 -7.94 15.90
N TRP A 156 -7.26 -7.64 15.24
CA TRP A 156 -6.20 -8.60 14.97
C TRP A 156 -5.63 -9.19 16.26
N ASN A 157 -5.62 -10.52 16.32
CA ASN A 157 -4.99 -11.27 17.40
C ASN A 157 -3.87 -12.17 16.82
N PRO A 158 -2.59 -11.93 17.15
CA PRO A 158 -1.48 -12.74 16.65
C PRO A 158 -1.56 -14.23 16.96
N ASN A 159 -2.30 -14.63 18.02
CA ASN A 159 -2.52 -16.03 18.35
C ASN A 159 -3.37 -16.75 17.29
N ASP A 160 -4.11 -16.02 16.47
CA ASP A 160 -4.89 -16.59 15.36
C ASP A 160 -4.07 -16.73 14.07
N ALA A 161 -2.82 -16.25 14.02
CA ALA A 161 -2.00 -16.23 12.81
C ALA A 161 -1.86 -17.61 12.14
N ALA A 162 -1.57 -18.64 12.93
CA ALA A 162 -1.40 -20.00 12.39
C ALA A 162 -2.73 -20.55 11.80
N LYS A 163 -3.86 -20.30 12.46
CA LYS A 163 -5.19 -20.71 11.98
C LYS A 163 -5.55 -19.99 10.67
N ILE A 164 -5.31 -18.67 10.63
CA ILE A 164 -5.60 -17.85 9.44
C ILE A 164 -4.69 -18.27 8.27
N SER A 165 -3.41 -18.53 8.54
CA SER A 165 -2.50 -19.02 7.50
C SER A 165 -2.95 -20.36 6.93
N LEU A 166 -3.32 -21.30 7.79
CA LEU A 166 -3.84 -22.60 7.36
C LEU A 166 -5.15 -22.46 6.58
N PHE A 167 -6.07 -21.61 7.05
CA PHE A 167 -7.31 -21.31 6.33
C PHE A 167 -7.04 -20.73 4.94
N ASN A 168 -6.14 -19.76 4.85
CA ASN A 168 -5.80 -19.14 3.58
C ASN A 168 -5.21 -20.15 2.59
N GLU A 169 -4.27 -21.01 3.01
CA GLU A 169 -3.72 -22.07 2.15
C GLU A 169 -4.77 -23.08 1.70
N TYR A 170 -5.65 -23.50 2.60
CA TYR A 170 -6.70 -24.48 2.30
C TYR A 170 -7.82 -23.90 1.42
N PHE A 171 -8.28 -22.69 1.71
CA PHE A 171 -9.48 -22.14 1.10
C PHE A 171 -9.20 -21.33 -0.18
N GLY A 172 -8.20 -20.45 -0.20
CA GLY A 172 -8.04 -19.51 -1.31
C GLY A 172 -6.63 -19.20 -1.78
N GLY A 173 -5.60 -19.74 -1.12
CA GLY A 173 -4.22 -19.28 -1.26
C GLY A 173 -3.39 -19.87 -2.39
N GLY A 174 -3.87 -20.86 -3.13
CA GLY A 174 -3.07 -21.51 -4.15
C GLY A 174 -3.86 -22.37 -5.12
N MET A 175 -3.15 -23.04 -6.05
CA MET A 175 -3.79 -23.88 -7.07
C MET A 175 -4.52 -25.11 -6.49
N ASN A 176 -4.17 -25.54 -5.30
CA ASN A 176 -4.83 -26.67 -4.61
C ASN A 176 -5.95 -26.20 -3.67
N ALA A 177 -6.15 -24.88 -3.54
CA ALA A 177 -7.18 -24.31 -2.67
C ALA A 177 -8.58 -24.52 -3.25
N ILE A 178 -9.58 -24.63 -2.37
CA ILE A 178 -10.98 -24.90 -2.74
C ILE A 178 -11.47 -23.89 -3.78
N VAL A 179 -11.25 -22.59 -3.55
CA VAL A 179 -11.74 -21.53 -4.45
C VAL A 179 -11.15 -21.69 -5.86
N PHE A 180 -9.87 -22.00 -5.98
CA PHE A 180 -9.23 -22.21 -7.26
C PHE A 180 -9.79 -23.46 -7.96
N GLN A 181 -9.87 -24.58 -7.26
CA GLN A 181 -10.35 -25.84 -7.81
C GLN A 181 -11.82 -25.74 -8.27
N GLU A 182 -12.69 -25.13 -7.46
CA GLU A 182 -14.11 -25.01 -7.80
C GLU A 182 -14.37 -23.96 -8.90
N MET A 183 -13.79 -22.77 -8.76
CA MET A 183 -14.12 -21.65 -9.65
C MET A 183 -13.41 -21.73 -11.01
N ARG A 184 -12.17 -22.19 -11.02
CA ARG A 184 -11.36 -22.23 -12.24
C ARG A 184 -11.34 -23.62 -12.89
N GLU A 185 -10.96 -24.64 -12.13
CA GLU A 185 -10.71 -25.98 -12.70
C GLU A 185 -12.01 -26.74 -12.97
N ALA A 186 -12.92 -26.82 -12.00
CA ALA A 186 -14.13 -27.59 -12.13
C ALA A 186 -15.21 -26.91 -12.99
N ARG A 187 -15.39 -25.59 -12.83
CA ARG A 187 -16.51 -24.86 -13.46
C ARG A 187 -16.08 -23.89 -14.55
N ALA A 188 -14.78 -23.63 -14.71
CA ALA A 188 -14.24 -22.66 -15.67
C ALA A 188 -14.91 -21.27 -15.62
N LEU A 189 -15.36 -20.83 -14.43
CA LEU A 189 -16.08 -19.58 -14.23
C LEU A 189 -15.15 -18.36 -14.21
N ALA A 190 -13.91 -18.54 -13.75
CA ALA A 190 -12.98 -17.42 -13.57
C ALA A 190 -11.56 -17.79 -13.99
N TYR A 191 -10.87 -16.89 -14.67
CA TYR A 191 -9.44 -17.01 -14.95
C TYR A 191 -8.60 -16.86 -13.67
N SER A 192 -9.01 -15.94 -12.80
CA SER A 192 -8.38 -15.71 -11.51
C SER A 192 -9.45 -15.69 -10.42
N ALA A 193 -9.30 -16.56 -9.45
CA ALA A 193 -10.15 -16.62 -8.27
C ALA A 193 -9.30 -16.89 -7.05
N ASN A 194 -9.44 -16.09 -6.02
CA ASN A 194 -8.82 -16.32 -4.72
C ASN A 194 -9.70 -15.80 -3.58
N ALA A 195 -9.39 -16.23 -2.39
CA ALA A 195 -9.97 -15.72 -1.18
C ALA A 195 -8.90 -15.64 -0.09
N SER A 196 -8.97 -14.63 0.75
CA SER A 196 -8.02 -14.51 1.84
C SER A 196 -8.61 -13.80 3.06
N TYR A 197 -8.23 -14.28 4.21
CA TYR A 197 -8.43 -13.60 5.47
C TYR A 197 -7.18 -12.78 5.78
N HIS A 198 -7.32 -11.47 5.82
CA HIS A 198 -6.20 -10.54 5.95
C HIS A 198 -5.73 -10.44 7.40
N MET A 199 -4.42 -10.63 7.59
CA MET A 199 -3.75 -10.43 8.87
C MET A 199 -3.04 -9.07 8.85
N PRO A 200 -3.49 -8.09 9.64
CA PRO A 200 -2.80 -6.81 9.76
C PRO A 200 -1.39 -6.95 10.33
N ALA A 201 -0.51 -6.02 9.97
CA ALA A 201 0.85 -5.97 10.49
C ALA A 201 0.94 -5.39 11.92
N ARG A 202 -0.12 -4.75 12.40
CA ARG A 202 -0.13 -4.03 13.68
C ARG A 202 -1.25 -4.49 14.58
N LEU A 203 -0.97 -4.57 15.88
CA LEU A 203 -1.98 -4.76 16.92
C LEU A 203 -2.97 -3.59 16.92
N GLY A 204 -4.25 -3.89 17.15
CA GLY A 204 -5.33 -2.91 17.15
C GLY A 204 -5.91 -2.60 15.76
N ASP A 205 -5.23 -2.99 14.69
CA ASP A 205 -5.82 -2.95 13.35
C ASP A 205 -6.85 -4.08 13.20
N LYS A 206 -7.79 -3.89 12.27
CA LYS A 206 -8.88 -4.85 12.06
C LYS A 206 -8.49 -5.86 11.00
N GLU A 207 -8.81 -7.12 11.25
CA GLU A 207 -8.79 -8.18 10.25
C GLU A 207 -10.03 -8.09 9.35
N TYR A 208 -9.94 -8.65 8.15
CA TYR A 208 -11.06 -8.72 7.21
C TYR A 208 -10.89 -9.90 6.26
N PHE A 209 -12.00 -10.33 5.68
CA PHE A 209 -12.01 -11.35 4.64
C PHE A 209 -12.32 -10.71 3.29
N ASN A 210 -11.68 -11.18 2.25
CA ASN A 210 -12.01 -10.81 0.89
C ASN A 210 -11.92 -11.99 -0.07
N THR A 211 -12.78 -11.97 -1.08
CA THR A 211 -12.65 -12.79 -2.29
C THR A 211 -12.35 -11.89 -3.48
N TYR A 212 -11.62 -12.41 -4.44
CA TYR A 212 -11.29 -11.71 -5.67
C TYR A 212 -11.52 -12.63 -6.86
N ILE A 213 -12.25 -12.16 -7.87
CA ILE A 213 -12.59 -12.93 -9.06
C ILE A 213 -12.42 -12.03 -10.28
N ILE A 214 -11.81 -12.61 -11.33
CA ILE A 214 -11.86 -12.05 -12.69
C ILE A 214 -12.62 -13.05 -13.53
N THR A 215 -13.78 -12.65 -14.04
CA THR A 215 -14.64 -13.48 -14.86
C THR A 215 -15.05 -12.78 -16.17
N GLN A 216 -15.66 -13.49 -17.07
CA GLN A 216 -16.25 -12.94 -18.29
C GLN A 216 -17.70 -12.50 -18.04
N ASN A 217 -18.20 -11.58 -18.89
CA ASN A 217 -19.55 -11.02 -18.72
C ASN A 217 -20.65 -12.10 -18.78
N ASP A 218 -20.47 -13.10 -19.62
CA ASP A 218 -21.41 -14.22 -19.83
C ASP A 218 -21.42 -15.24 -18.69
N LYS A 219 -20.43 -15.20 -17.80
CA LYS A 219 -20.28 -16.14 -16.67
C LYS A 219 -20.53 -15.49 -15.31
N MET A 220 -20.91 -14.23 -15.30
CA MET A 220 -21.06 -13.48 -14.04
C MET A 220 -22.21 -13.99 -13.16
N MET A 221 -23.25 -14.58 -13.79
CA MET A 221 -24.47 -15.01 -13.08
C MET A 221 -24.42 -16.49 -12.66
N ASP A 222 -23.40 -17.24 -13.07
CA ASP A 222 -23.18 -18.65 -12.73
C ASP A 222 -22.42 -18.78 -11.39
#